data_e1e9ae5660e9bb8c196b114d280fdaab
#
_entry.id   e1e9ae5660e9bb8c196b114d280fdaab
#
_cell.length_a   1.000
_cell.length_b   1.000
_cell.length_c   1.000
_cell.angle_alpha   90.00
_cell.angle_beta   90.00
_cell.angle_gamma   90.00
#
_symmetry.space_group_name_H-M   'P 1'
#
loop_
_entity.id
_entity.type
_entity.pdbx_description
1 polymer ?
#
loop_
_entity_poly.entity_id
_entity_poly.type
_entity_poly.pdbx_seq_one_letter_code
_entity_poly.pdbx_strand_id
1 'polypeptide(L)'
;MQAEETATTPTNKEVLTSIVLGGVLGAGTYVMASNLGIPSALGLDRLAEIDPLWALLVVVPLCAWMFVSKFRFILLGLCAFVTLLFISVALTRIWNPLIQSWPLADAQEFPPFSRTFPEVDAVVVLSSSLSGPGVRDSAGFTRTMAAAPWVGRVPVFLTRLPDEQAQGDATFRYLETLKPGSPVMLIPSGSSTADEAANLREATETAQLKIGVITTPIHSRRAVETFRKAGFEVVPIIAPERYYDLHELTRPTDRVRAFRDWLPELTASVFYRIRG
;
A
#
# COMPACT_ATOMS: atom_id res chain seq x y z
N MET A 1 -58.34 10.25 21.15
CA MET A 1 -58.43 10.11 19.67
C MET A 1 -57.02 10.04 19.15
N GLN A 2 -56.47 8.81 19.08
CA GLN A 2 -55.12 8.58 18.49
C GLN A 2 -55.31 8.53 16.98
N ALA A 3 -54.63 9.42 16.26
CA ALA A 3 -54.52 9.34 14.82
C ALA A 3 -53.63 8.15 14.45
N GLU A 4 -54.23 7.11 13.94
CA GLU A 4 -53.58 5.96 13.35
C GLU A 4 -52.83 6.47 12.10
N GLU A 5 -51.51 6.64 12.19
CA GLU A 5 -50.63 6.99 11.09
C GLU A 5 -50.60 5.78 10.16
N THR A 6 -51.45 5.78 9.14
CA THR A 6 -51.48 4.76 8.09
C THR A 6 -50.17 4.82 7.31
N ALA A 7 -49.24 3.94 7.64
CA ALA A 7 -47.99 3.73 6.89
C ALA A 7 -48.40 3.34 5.45
N THR A 8 -48.32 4.26 4.52
CA THR A 8 -48.55 4.01 3.09
C THR A 8 -47.45 3.06 2.58
N THR A 9 -47.87 1.94 2.01
CA THR A 9 -46.95 1.00 1.33
C THR A 9 -46.28 1.70 0.16
N PRO A 10 -44.92 1.66 0.04
CA PRO A 10 -44.22 2.36 -1.04
C PRO A 10 -44.65 1.80 -2.41
N THR A 11 -44.79 2.66 -3.38
CA THR A 11 -45.10 2.26 -4.76
C THR A 11 -43.91 1.53 -5.41
N ASN A 12 -44.17 0.67 -6.37
CA ASN A 12 -43.11 -0.03 -7.13
C ASN A 12 -42.07 0.94 -7.73
N LYS A 13 -42.53 2.14 -8.13
CA LYS A 13 -41.64 3.18 -8.67
C LYS A 13 -40.70 3.75 -7.61
N GLU A 14 -41.19 3.99 -6.41
CA GLU A 14 -40.37 4.48 -5.28
C GLU A 14 -39.33 3.43 -4.84
N VAL A 15 -39.75 2.16 -4.80
CA VAL A 15 -38.82 1.05 -4.50
C VAL A 15 -37.71 0.95 -5.57
N LEU A 16 -38.07 0.99 -6.85
CA LEU A 16 -37.09 0.92 -7.95
C LEU A 16 -36.14 2.13 -7.92
N THR A 17 -36.66 3.34 -7.71
CA THR A 17 -35.81 4.54 -7.57
C THR A 17 -34.85 4.42 -6.41
N SER A 18 -35.30 3.91 -5.27
CA SER A 18 -34.47 3.71 -4.08
C SER A 18 -33.35 2.67 -4.32
N ILE A 19 -33.66 1.57 -5.03
CA ILE A 19 -32.67 0.54 -5.40
C ILE A 19 -31.58 1.14 -6.31
N VAL A 20 -31.99 1.88 -7.36
CA VAL A 20 -31.05 2.52 -8.28
C VAL A 20 -30.18 3.53 -7.56
N LEU A 21 -30.78 4.40 -6.74
CA LEU A 21 -30.05 5.43 -5.99
C LEU A 21 -29.06 4.80 -4.98
N GLY A 22 -29.48 3.79 -4.23
CA GLY A 22 -28.62 3.07 -3.29
C GLY A 22 -27.45 2.38 -4.00
N GLY A 23 -27.70 1.78 -5.16
CA GLY A 23 -26.67 1.17 -5.98
C GLY A 23 -25.64 2.17 -6.50
N VAL A 24 -26.09 3.32 -7.01
CA VAL A 24 -25.20 4.39 -7.52
C VAL A 24 -24.36 4.99 -6.38
N LEU A 25 -24.98 5.27 -5.23
CA LEU A 25 -24.27 5.78 -4.05
C LEU A 25 -23.23 4.76 -3.55
N GLY A 26 -23.60 3.49 -3.49
CA GLY A 26 -22.69 2.42 -3.07
C GLY A 26 -21.50 2.27 -4.01
N ALA A 27 -21.74 2.25 -5.31
CA ALA A 27 -20.66 2.16 -6.31
C ALA A 27 -19.72 3.37 -6.22
N GLY A 28 -20.25 4.59 -6.15
CA GLY A 28 -19.44 5.80 -6.02
C GLY A 28 -18.60 5.81 -4.73
N THR A 29 -19.22 5.42 -3.60
CA THR A 29 -18.53 5.33 -2.31
C THR A 29 -17.44 4.27 -2.34
N TYR A 30 -17.67 3.10 -2.93
CA TYR A 30 -16.67 2.07 -3.09
C TYR A 30 -15.47 2.55 -3.91
N VAL A 31 -15.70 3.21 -5.05
CA VAL A 31 -14.63 3.75 -5.88
C VAL A 31 -13.81 4.79 -5.11
N MET A 32 -14.45 5.71 -4.38
CA MET A 32 -13.74 6.69 -3.55
C MET A 32 -12.96 6.02 -2.41
N ALA A 33 -13.56 5.08 -1.71
CA ALA A 33 -12.91 4.34 -0.63
C ALA A 33 -11.68 3.56 -1.13
N SER A 34 -11.78 2.92 -2.30
CA SER A 34 -10.68 2.19 -2.93
C SER A 34 -9.55 3.14 -3.33
N ASN A 35 -9.86 4.31 -3.89
CA ASN A 35 -8.85 5.33 -4.21
C ASN A 35 -8.18 5.92 -2.97
N LEU A 36 -8.80 5.87 -1.80
CA LEU A 36 -8.21 6.28 -0.53
C LEU A 36 -7.44 5.16 0.19
N GLY A 37 -7.41 3.95 -0.35
CA GLY A 37 -6.76 2.79 0.29
C GLY A 37 -7.50 2.25 1.52
N ILE A 38 -8.78 2.61 1.72
CA ILE A 38 -9.56 2.17 2.88
C ILE A 38 -9.67 0.64 2.96
N PRO A 39 -9.94 -0.11 1.87
CA PRO A 39 -9.98 -1.57 1.91
C PRO A 39 -8.67 -2.17 2.42
N SER A 40 -7.53 -1.71 1.90
CA SER A 40 -6.20 -2.17 2.33
C SER A 40 -5.91 -1.81 3.79
N ALA A 41 -6.31 -0.62 4.22
CA ALA A 41 -6.18 -0.19 5.61
C ALA A 41 -6.99 -1.05 6.60
N LEU A 42 -8.08 -1.66 6.13
CA LEU A 42 -8.92 -2.58 6.92
C LEU A 42 -8.46 -4.05 6.82
N GLY A 43 -7.35 -4.34 6.12
CA GLY A 43 -6.87 -5.70 5.88
C GLY A 43 -7.75 -6.48 4.90
N LEU A 44 -8.49 -5.78 4.06
CA LEU A 44 -9.37 -6.33 3.03
C LEU A 44 -8.69 -6.36 1.64
N ASP A 45 -7.36 -6.49 1.62
CA ASP A 45 -6.56 -6.48 0.39
C ASP A 45 -7.04 -7.52 -0.62
N ARG A 46 -7.43 -8.70 -0.16
CA ARG A 46 -8.00 -9.75 -1.02
C ARG A 46 -9.28 -9.31 -1.72
N LEU A 47 -10.06 -8.40 -1.14
CA LEU A 47 -11.23 -7.81 -1.80
C LEU A 47 -10.83 -6.71 -2.79
N ALA A 48 -9.69 -6.04 -2.57
CA ALA A 48 -9.15 -5.04 -3.48
C ALA A 48 -8.46 -5.69 -4.70
N GLU A 49 -7.95 -6.93 -4.56
CA GLU A 49 -7.41 -7.75 -5.65
C GLU A 49 -8.50 -8.38 -6.54
N ILE A 50 -9.72 -8.50 -6.02
CA ILE A 50 -10.88 -8.89 -6.83
C ILE A 50 -11.11 -7.79 -7.86
N ASP A 51 -11.22 -8.18 -9.14
CA ASP A 51 -11.59 -7.26 -10.21
C ASP A 51 -12.70 -6.30 -9.71
N PRO A 52 -12.51 -4.98 -9.81
CA PRO A 52 -13.48 -3.99 -9.33
C PRO A 52 -14.91 -4.28 -9.74
N LEU A 53 -15.12 -4.93 -10.88
CA LEU A 53 -16.45 -5.36 -11.35
C LEU A 53 -17.09 -6.38 -10.40
N TRP A 54 -16.33 -7.37 -9.92
CA TRP A 54 -16.85 -8.35 -8.95
C TRP A 54 -17.15 -7.73 -7.60
N ALA A 55 -16.30 -6.81 -7.12
CA ALA A 55 -16.58 -6.08 -5.89
C ALA A 55 -17.86 -5.25 -6.01
N LEU A 56 -18.11 -4.61 -7.16
CA LEU A 56 -19.34 -3.88 -7.42
C LEU A 56 -20.57 -4.79 -7.46
N LEU A 57 -20.46 -6.04 -7.95
CA LEU A 57 -21.57 -7.00 -7.94
C LEU A 57 -22.07 -7.34 -6.53
N VAL A 58 -21.23 -7.22 -5.51
CA VAL A 58 -21.61 -7.42 -4.10
C VAL A 58 -22.03 -6.10 -3.45
N VAL A 59 -21.23 -5.04 -3.65
CA VAL A 59 -21.45 -3.74 -3.00
C VAL A 59 -22.75 -3.08 -3.48
N VAL A 60 -23.04 -3.12 -4.79
CA VAL A 60 -24.23 -2.46 -5.35
C VAL A 60 -25.53 -3.05 -4.80
N PRO A 61 -25.77 -4.38 -4.82
CA PRO A 61 -26.99 -4.96 -4.25
C PRO A 61 -27.11 -4.74 -2.74
N LEU A 62 -25.99 -4.83 -1.99
CA LEU A 62 -25.96 -4.60 -0.56
C LEU A 62 -26.38 -3.17 -0.22
N CYS A 63 -25.80 -2.19 -0.92
CA CYS A 63 -26.15 -0.78 -0.73
C CYS A 63 -27.58 -0.47 -1.17
N ALA A 64 -28.05 -1.07 -2.26
CA ALA A 64 -29.44 -0.97 -2.70
C ALA A 64 -30.40 -1.51 -1.63
N TRP A 65 -30.10 -2.68 -1.05
CA TRP A 65 -30.86 -3.24 0.05
C TRP A 65 -30.84 -2.37 1.31
N MET A 66 -29.67 -1.86 1.69
CA MET A 66 -29.53 -0.95 2.84
C MET A 66 -30.35 0.34 2.63
N PHE A 67 -30.39 0.87 1.40
CA PHE A 67 -31.10 2.10 1.10
C PHE A 67 -32.63 1.95 1.20
N VAL A 68 -33.17 0.79 0.83
CA VAL A 68 -34.61 0.48 0.96
C VAL A 68 -34.99 0.16 2.39
N SER A 69 -34.03 -0.29 3.22
CA SER A 69 -34.26 -0.71 4.59
C SER A 69 -34.12 0.44 5.60
N LYS A 70 -34.37 0.14 6.88
CA LYS A 70 -34.12 1.06 8.01
C LYS A 70 -32.65 1.49 8.14
N PHE A 71 -31.73 0.85 7.45
CA PHE A 71 -30.28 1.16 7.47
C PHE A 71 -29.88 2.29 6.53
N ARG A 72 -30.83 2.91 5.80
CA ARG A 72 -30.55 4.00 4.84
C ARG A 72 -29.73 5.15 5.44
N PHE A 73 -29.99 5.52 6.69
CA PHE A 73 -29.26 6.61 7.36
C PHE A 73 -27.79 6.24 7.65
N ILE A 74 -27.52 4.97 7.96
CA ILE A 74 -26.14 4.48 8.14
C ILE A 74 -25.40 4.53 6.81
N LEU A 75 -26.03 4.06 5.72
CA LEU A 75 -25.46 4.12 4.39
C LEU A 75 -25.18 5.57 3.96
N LEU A 76 -26.16 6.47 4.12
CA LEU A 76 -25.99 7.87 3.78
C LEU A 76 -24.89 8.54 4.60
N GLY A 77 -24.80 8.23 5.91
CA GLY A 77 -23.72 8.69 6.77
C GLY A 77 -22.35 8.21 6.31
N LEU A 78 -22.23 6.94 5.96
CA LEU A 78 -20.99 6.36 5.42
C LEU A 78 -20.60 6.99 4.07
N CYS A 79 -21.57 7.14 3.15
CA CYS A 79 -21.34 7.79 1.86
C CYS A 79 -20.88 9.24 2.04
N ALA A 80 -21.53 9.99 2.92
CA ALA A 80 -21.15 11.37 3.23
C ALA A 80 -19.74 11.44 3.83
N PHE A 81 -19.43 10.58 4.80
CA PHE A 81 -18.10 10.50 5.43
C PHE A 81 -16.99 10.24 4.41
N VAL A 82 -17.14 9.17 3.59
CA VAL A 82 -16.13 8.82 2.58
C VAL A 82 -15.99 9.93 1.53
N THR A 83 -17.10 10.53 1.11
CA THR A 83 -17.08 11.65 0.15
C THR A 83 -16.36 12.87 0.73
N LEU A 84 -16.66 13.26 1.98
CA LEU A 84 -16.01 14.38 2.64
C LEU A 84 -14.52 14.11 2.87
N LEU A 85 -14.17 12.90 3.25
CA LEU A 85 -12.78 12.49 3.38
C LEU A 85 -12.06 12.59 2.03
N PHE A 86 -12.64 12.04 0.97
CA PHE A 86 -12.06 12.12 -0.38
C PHE A 86 -11.88 13.58 -0.83
N ILE A 87 -12.88 14.43 -0.64
CA ILE A 87 -12.80 15.87 -0.96
C ILE A 87 -11.70 16.53 -0.14
N SER A 88 -11.61 16.25 1.17
CA SER A 88 -10.57 16.83 2.04
C SER A 88 -9.17 16.44 1.60
N VAL A 89 -8.96 15.18 1.22
CA VAL A 89 -7.66 14.69 0.72
C VAL A 89 -7.34 15.28 -0.66
N ALA A 90 -8.31 15.26 -1.58
CA ALA A 90 -8.08 15.68 -2.96
C ALA A 90 -7.93 17.21 -3.09
N LEU A 91 -8.77 17.99 -2.43
CA LEU A 91 -8.86 19.44 -2.65
C LEU A 91 -8.15 20.30 -1.60
N THR A 92 -7.80 19.72 -0.44
CA THR A 92 -7.09 20.47 0.60
C THR A 92 -5.67 19.94 0.80
N ARG A 93 -4.86 20.70 1.55
CA ARG A 93 -3.51 20.29 1.94
C ARG A 93 -3.41 19.87 3.41
N ILE A 94 -4.54 19.67 4.07
CA ILE A 94 -4.60 19.42 5.51
C ILE A 94 -3.86 18.14 5.92
N TRP A 95 -3.82 17.15 5.02
CA TRP A 95 -3.17 15.86 5.25
C TRP A 95 -1.68 15.85 4.90
N ASN A 96 -1.23 16.82 4.09
CA ASN A 96 0.17 16.86 3.62
C ASN A 96 1.19 16.81 4.77
N PRO A 97 1.08 17.60 5.85
CA PRO A 97 2.07 17.56 6.93
C PRO A 97 2.18 16.18 7.60
N LEU A 98 1.06 15.48 7.78
CA LEU A 98 1.05 14.14 8.36
C LEU A 98 1.72 13.11 7.43
N ILE A 99 1.39 13.14 6.14
CA ILE A 99 1.93 12.22 5.14
C ILE A 99 3.42 12.49 4.94
N GLN A 100 3.82 13.77 4.81
CA GLN A 100 5.22 14.17 4.59
C GLN A 100 6.12 13.91 5.78
N SER A 101 5.58 13.95 7.01
CA SER A 101 6.33 13.62 8.23
C SER A 101 6.39 12.12 8.53
N TRP A 102 5.73 11.28 7.73
CA TRP A 102 5.66 9.85 7.98
C TRP A 102 6.96 9.09 7.73
N PRO A 103 7.73 9.35 6.64
CA PRO A 103 9.01 8.71 6.42
C PRO A 103 9.97 8.93 7.58
N LEU A 104 10.98 8.08 7.68
CA LEU A 104 12.04 8.27 8.65
C LEU A 104 12.84 9.51 8.32
N ALA A 105 13.08 10.38 9.31
CA ALA A 105 13.81 11.64 9.13
C ALA A 105 15.29 11.43 8.72
N ASP A 106 15.87 10.30 9.12
CA ASP A 106 17.24 9.87 8.85
C ASP A 106 17.35 8.92 7.65
N ALA A 107 16.24 8.71 6.94
CA ALA A 107 16.23 7.94 5.72
C ALA A 107 17.01 8.68 4.62
N GLN A 108 18.09 8.05 4.15
CA GLN A 108 18.84 8.60 3.04
C GLN A 108 18.03 8.43 1.75
N GLU A 109 17.55 9.54 1.20
CA GLU A 109 17.08 9.51 -0.18
C GLU A 109 18.27 9.16 -1.07
N PHE A 110 18.10 8.10 -1.82
CA PHE A 110 19.15 7.64 -2.73
C PHE A 110 19.08 8.49 -4.01
N PRO A 111 19.90 9.53 -4.14
CA PRO A 111 20.01 10.20 -5.43
C PRO A 111 20.65 9.21 -6.41
N PRO A 112 20.10 9.03 -7.62
CA PRO A 112 20.62 8.06 -8.60
C PRO A 112 22.08 8.32 -8.99
N PHE A 113 22.69 9.41 -8.49
CA PHE A 113 24.04 9.86 -8.80
C PHE A 113 24.90 10.17 -7.57
N SER A 114 24.50 9.72 -6.35
CA SER A 114 25.36 9.88 -5.19
C SER A 114 26.66 9.08 -5.37
N ARG A 115 27.79 9.74 -5.15
CA ARG A 115 29.11 9.08 -5.14
C ARG A 115 29.41 8.41 -3.78
N THR A 116 28.67 8.75 -2.77
CA THR A 116 28.85 8.20 -1.41
C THR A 116 27.76 7.20 -1.10
N PHE A 117 28.17 5.97 -0.92
CA PHE A 117 27.28 4.89 -0.48
C PHE A 117 27.44 4.71 1.03
N PRO A 118 26.36 4.50 1.79
CA PRO A 118 26.51 4.11 3.18
C PRO A 118 27.26 2.77 3.29
N GLU A 119 28.06 2.62 4.34
CA GLU A 119 28.70 1.34 4.61
C GLU A 119 27.67 0.34 5.11
N VAL A 120 27.50 -0.73 4.35
CA VAL A 120 26.60 -1.85 4.67
C VAL A 120 27.24 -3.14 4.21
N ASP A 121 26.96 -4.25 4.92
CA ASP A 121 27.45 -5.58 4.58
C ASP A 121 26.67 -6.21 3.44
N ALA A 122 25.39 -5.86 3.31
CA ALA A 122 24.49 -6.34 2.28
C ALA A 122 23.36 -5.34 2.02
N VAL A 123 22.68 -5.51 0.89
CA VAL A 123 21.49 -4.72 0.54
C VAL A 123 20.30 -5.65 0.34
N VAL A 124 19.15 -5.26 0.86
CA VAL A 124 17.88 -5.98 0.72
C VAL A 124 16.90 -5.13 -0.04
N VAL A 125 16.35 -5.67 -1.11
CA VAL A 125 15.31 -5.03 -1.93
C VAL A 125 13.97 -5.63 -1.54
N LEU A 126 13.12 -4.83 -0.92
CA LEU A 126 11.80 -5.31 -0.51
C LEU A 126 10.88 -5.52 -1.71
N SER A 127 10.09 -6.59 -1.64
CA SER A 127 9.02 -6.84 -2.59
C SER A 127 7.99 -5.69 -2.59
N SER A 128 7.24 -5.62 -3.66
CA SER A 128 6.11 -4.69 -3.78
C SER A 128 4.96 -5.43 -4.41
N SER A 129 3.74 -5.20 -3.94
CA SER A 129 2.55 -5.79 -4.54
C SER A 129 2.38 -5.38 -6.00
N LEU A 130 2.00 -6.33 -6.84
CA LEU A 130 1.70 -6.08 -8.26
C LEU A 130 0.35 -5.39 -8.41
N SER A 131 0.34 -4.35 -9.23
CA SER A 131 -0.90 -3.74 -9.72
C SER A 131 -1.42 -4.48 -10.97
N GLY A 132 -1.64 -5.80 -10.88
CA GLY A 132 -2.18 -6.64 -11.95
C GLY A 132 -1.18 -7.59 -12.60
N PRO A 133 -1.65 -8.64 -13.32
CA PRO A 133 -0.82 -9.68 -13.88
C PRO A 133 0.16 -9.12 -14.92
N GLY A 134 1.44 -9.26 -14.67
CA GLY A 134 2.53 -8.93 -15.59
C GLY A 134 2.94 -7.45 -15.67
N VAL A 135 2.28 -6.55 -14.93
CA VAL A 135 2.69 -5.15 -14.86
C VAL A 135 3.64 -4.99 -13.67
N ARG A 136 4.89 -4.58 -13.94
CA ARG A 136 5.80 -4.17 -12.88
C ARG A 136 5.16 -3.01 -12.14
N ASP A 137 4.87 -3.20 -10.87
CA ASP A 137 4.52 -2.09 -10.00
C ASP A 137 5.64 -1.03 -10.07
N SER A 138 5.24 0.22 -10.02
CA SER A 138 6.19 1.33 -10.05
C SER A 138 7.15 1.30 -8.87
N ALA A 139 6.70 0.88 -7.69
CA ALA A 139 7.51 0.74 -6.51
C ALA A 139 8.58 -0.36 -6.68
N GLY A 140 8.23 -1.51 -7.24
CA GLY A 140 9.17 -2.57 -7.57
C GLY A 140 10.23 -2.13 -8.57
N PHE A 141 9.83 -1.35 -9.58
CA PHE A 141 10.78 -0.81 -10.54
C PHE A 141 11.77 0.18 -9.91
N THR A 142 11.29 1.16 -9.14
CA THR A 142 12.17 2.16 -8.52
C THR A 142 13.09 1.54 -7.47
N ARG A 143 12.63 0.55 -6.70
CA ARG A 143 13.47 -0.23 -5.77
C ARG A 143 14.54 -1.00 -6.52
N THR A 144 14.21 -1.64 -7.64
CA THR A 144 15.18 -2.34 -8.50
C THR A 144 16.22 -1.38 -9.03
N MET A 145 15.82 -0.19 -9.50
CA MET A 145 16.75 0.83 -9.95
C MET A 145 17.66 1.35 -8.83
N ALA A 146 17.13 1.51 -7.62
CA ALA A 146 17.92 1.89 -6.45
C ALA A 146 18.91 0.78 -6.01
N ALA A 147 18.62 -0.49 -6.33
CA ALA A 147 19.53 -1.61 -6.07
C ALA A 147 20.68 -1.72 -7.08
N ALA A 148 20.47 -1.30 -8.30
CA ALA A 148 21.42 -1.48 -9.40
C ALA A 148 22.86 -1.00 -9.08
N PRO A 149 23.09 0.18 -8.46
CA PRO A 149 24.42 0.65 -8.11
C PRO A 149 25.16 -0.19 -7.04
N TRP A 150 24.44 -1.06 -6.33
CA TRP A 150 25.00 -1.93 -5.29
C TRP A 150 25.51 -3.25 -5.84
N VAL A 151 25.05 -3.64 -7.03
CA VAL A 151 25.44 -4.90 -7.67
C VAL A 151 26.97 -4.93 -7.86
N GLY A 152 27.59 -5.95 -7.31
CA GLY A 152 29.04 -6.16 -7.32
C GLY A 152 29.83 -5.28 -6.35
N ARG A 153 29.18 -4.59 -5.44
CA ARG A 153 29.79 -3.92 -4.28
C ARG A 153 29.58 -4.75 -3.01
N VAL A 154 28.34 -5.17 -2.78
CA VAL A 154 27.92 -6.01 -1.66
C VAL A 154 26.89 -7.05 -2.15
N PRO A 155 26.62 -8.10 -1.41
CA PRO A 155 25.51 -9.01 -1.68
C PRO A 155 24.17 -8.26 -1.76
N VAL A 156 23.35 -8.60 -2.77
CA VAL A 156 22.01 -8.03 -2.96
C VAL A 156 20.98 -9.14 -2.79
N PHE A 157 20.16 -9.01 -1.77
CA PHE A 157 19.05 -9.92 -1.49
C PHE A 157 17.76 -9.35 -2.04
N LEU A 158 17.00 -10.16 -2.76
CA LEU A 158 15.69 -9.81 -3.28
C LEU A 158 14.61 -10.57 -2.52
N THR A 159 13.70 -9.85 -1.91
CA THR A 159 12.49 -10.45 -1.33
C THR A 159 11.43 -10.59 -2.41
N ARG A 160 10.47 -11.49 -2.21
CA ARG A 160 9.34 -11.70 -3.11
C ARG A 160 8.10 -12.12 -2.34
N LEU A 161 6.94 -11.76 -2.85
CA LEU A 161 5.68 -12.29 -2.36
C LEU A 161 5.38 -13.65 -3.02
N PRO A 162 4.54 -14.51 -2.40
CA PRO A 162 4.24 -15.83 -2.92
C PRO A 162 3.73 -15.85 -4.37
N ASP A 163 2.94 -14.83 -4.73
CA ASP A 163 2.29 -14.71 -6.04
C ASP A 163 3.15 -13.95 -7.07
N GLU A 164 4.35 -13.49 -6.67
CA GLU A 164 5.22 -12.63 -7.48
C GLU A 164 6.50 -13.33 -7.97
N GLN A 165 6.52 -14.64 -8.06
CA GLN A 165 7.71 -15.40 -8.46
C GLN A 165 8.28 -14.91 -9.80
N ALA A 166 7.43 -14.74 -10.82
CA ALA A 166 7.87 -14.29 -12.14
C ALA A 166 8.52 -12.90 -12.13
N GLN A 167 8.06 -11.99 -11.27
CA GLN A 167 8.64 -10.65 -11.12
C GLN A 167 9.96 -10.70 -10.37
N GLY A 168 10.03 -11.45 -9.28
CA GLY A 168 11.27 -11.68 -8.54
C GLY A 168 12.36 -12.24 -9.46
N ASP A 169 12.03 -13.23 -10.28
CA ASP A 169 12.94 -13.82 -11.26
C ASP A 169 13.35 -12.84 -12.37
N ALA A 170 12.45 -11.95 -12.81
CA ALA A 170 12.77 -10.93 -13.79
C ALA A 170 13.70 -9.86 -13.21
N THR A 171 13.46 -9.44 -11.96
CA THR A 171 14.31 -8.49 -11.23
C THR A 171 15.69 -9.09 -10.99
N PHE A 172 15.75 -10.35 -10.55
CA PHE A 172 16.99 -11.08 -10.36
C PHE A 172 17.81 -11.13 -11.65
N ARG A 173 17.22 -11.60 -12.74
CA ARG A 173 17.90 -11.66 -14.05
C ARG A 173 18.39 -10.28 -14.51
N TYR A 174 17.59 -9.25 -14.33
CA TYR A 174 18.01 -7.90 -14.69
C TYR A 174 19.24 -7.46 -13.89
N LEU A 175 19.25 -7.59 -12.57
CA LEU A 175 20.38 -7.18 -11.72
C LEU A 175 21.63 -8.04 -12.01
N GLU A 176 21.48 -9.33 -12.27
CA GLU A 176 22.59 -10.21 -12.65
C GLU A 176 23.23 -9.80 -13.96
N THR A 177 22.47 -9.28 -14.95
CA THR A 177 23.03 -8.79 -16.22
C THR A 177 23.89 -7.55 -16.05
N LEU A 178 23.69 -6.74 -15.00
CA LEU A 178 24.48 -5.53 -14.76
C LEU A 178 25.96 -5.85 -14.43
N LYS A 179 26.17 -6.92 -13.69
CA LYS A 179 27.52 -7.45 -13.37
C LYS A 179 27.43 -8.95 -13.14
N PRO A 180 27.65 -9.77 -14.18
CA PRO A 180 27.59 -11.22 -14.07
C PRO A 180 28.52 -11.76 -12.99
N GLY A 181 28.03 -12.74 -12.22
CA GLY A 181 28.77 -13.34 -11.11
C GLY A 181 28.77 -12.53 -9.82
N SER A 182 28.06 -11.42 -9.74
CA SER A 182 27.82 -10.71 -8.49
C SER A 182 26.86 -11.50 -7.60
N PRO A 183 27.01 -11.45 -6.26
CA PRO A 183 26.12 -12.16 -5.34
C PRO A 183 24.75 -11.46 -5.26
N VAL A 184 23.90 -11.70 -6.26
CA VAL A 184 22.48 -11.38 -6.24
C VAL A 184 21.73 -12.65 -5.87
N MET A 185 20.87 -12.61 -4.86
CA MET A 185 20.20 -13.79 -4.32
C MET A 185 18.72 -13.54 -4.13
N LEU A 186 17.89 -14.50 -4.52
CA LEU A 186 16.48 -14.54 -4.17
C LEU A 186 16.33 -15.25 -2.83
N ILE A 187 15.69 -14.61 -1.86
CA ILE A 187 15.31 -15.27 -0.62
C ILE A 187 13.92 -15.92 -0.73
N PRO A 188 13.59 -16.88 0.13
CA PRO A 188 12.26 -17.49 0.14
C PRO A 188 11.15 -16.42 0.20
N SER A 189 10.01 -16.72 -0.42
CA SER A 189 8.86 -15.81 -0.43
C SER A 189 8.27 -15.65 0.97
N GLY A 190 7.88 -14.40 1.29
CA GLY A 190 7.19 -14.06 2.52
C GLY A 190 5.85 -13.42 2.24
N SER A 191 4.86 -13.66 3.08
CA SER A 191 3.52 -13.05 2.97
C SER A 191 3.45 -11.68 3.65
N SER A 192 4.49 -11.30 4.37
CA SER A 192 4.59 -10.04 5.11
C SER A 192 6.04 -9.57 5.21
N THR A 193 6.22 -8.29 5.53
CA THR A 193 7.58 -7.74 5.80
C THR A 193 8.27 -8.46 6.97
N ALA A 194 7.51 -9.02 7.91
CA ALA A 194 8.07 -9.81 9.00
C ALA A 194 8.63 -11.15 8.49
N ASP A 195 7.91 -11.82 7.57
CA ASP A 195 8.39 -13.05 6.95
C ASP A 195 9.63 -12.76 6.08
N GLU A 196 9.64 -11.65 5.33
CA GLU A 196 10.80 -11.24 4.54
C GLU A 196 12.05 -11.07 5.43
N ALA A 197 11.88 -10.41 6.58
CA ALA A 197 12.98 -10.22 7.53
C ALA A 197 13.43 -11.55 8.18
N ALA A 198 12.51 -12.44 8.53
CA ALA A 198 12.81 -13.76 9.07
C ALA A 198 13.54 -14.64 8.04
N ASN A 199 13.05 -14.67 6.79
CA ASN A 199 13.66 -15.43 5.70
C ASN A 199 15.07 -14.91 5.37
N LEU A 200 15.28 -13.59 5.42
CA LEU A 200 16.63 -13.04 5.27
C LEU A 200 17.54 -13.49 6.42
N ARG A 201 17.03 -13.47 7.65
CA ARG A 201 17.78 -13.89 8.81
C ARG A 201 18.23 -15.35 8.70
N GLU A 202 17.35 -16.23 8.23
CA GLU A 202 17.67 -17.62 7.97
C GLU A 202 18.71 -17.77 6.85
N ALA A 203 18.56 -17.01 5.76
CA ALA A 203 19.46 -17.08 4.61
C ALA A 203 20.88 -16.55 4.89
N THR A 204 21.04 -15.66 5.88
CA THR A 204 22.35 -15.04 6.15
C THR A 204 23.14 -15.73 7.26
N GLU A 205 22.53 -16.61 8.06
CA GLU A 205 23.16 -17.36 9.19
C GLU A 205 23.99 -16.50 10.18
N THR A 206 24.12 -15.20 9.91
CA THR A 206 25.02 -14.29 10.62
C THR A 206 24.22 -13.35 11.51
N ALA A 207 24.55 -13.33 12.79
CA ALA A 207 24.03 -12.33 13.73
C ALA A 207 24.69 -10.96 13.48
N GLN A 208 23.89 -9.89 13.44
CA GLN A 208 24.36 -8.50 13.40
C GLN A 208 24.94 -8.01 12.07
N LEU A 209 24.35 -8.41 10.94
CA LEU A 209 24.67 -7.75 9.68
C LEU A 209 24.10 -6.33 9.67
N LYS A 210 24.91 -5.41 9.18
CA LYS A 210 24.47 -4.06 8.82
C LYS A 210 23.94 -4.07 7.40
N ILE A 211 22.63 -3.95 7.24
CA ILE A 211 21.96 -4.07 5.95
C ILE A 211 21.37 -2.75 5.46
N GLY A 212 21.51 -2.50 4.17
CA GLY A 212 20.78 -1.46 3.48
C GLY A 212 19.40 -1.96 3.06
N VAL A 213 18.31 -1.44 3.61
CA VAL A 213 16.96 -1.83 3.23
C VAL A 213 16.39 -0.86 2.20
N ILE A 214 16.25 -1.32 0.96
CA ILE A 214 15.68 -0.54 -0.15
C ILE A 214 14.16 -0.66 -0.13
N THR A 215 13.51 0.47 0.09
CA THR A 215 12.06 0.57 0.20
C THR A 215 11.58 1.95 -0.26
N THR A 216 10.25 2.15 -0.36
CA THR A 216 9.66 3.47 -0.66
C THR A 216 9.54 4.34 0.60
N PRO A 217 9.42 5.67 0.46
CA PRO A 217 9.39 6.59 1.60
C PRO A 217 8.33 6.22 2.64
N ILE A 218 7.11 6.01 2.19
CA ILE A 218 5.96 5.77 3.08
C ILE A 218 6.09 4.41 3.81
N HIS A 219 6.63 3.39 3.14
CA HIS A 219 6.86 2.07 3.73
C HIS A 219 8.09 2.00 4.65
N SER A 220 8.98 2.98 4.60
CA SER A 220 10.31 2.95 5.25
C SER A 220 10.26 2.70 6.75
N ARG A 221 9.34 3.35 7.46
CA ARG A 221 9.21 3.22 8.92
C ARG A 221 8.93 1.77 9.33
N ARG A 222 7.91 1.14 8.75
CA ARG A 222 7.56 -0.25 9.05
C ARG A 222 8.66 -1.22 8.64
N ALA A 223 9.24 -1.03 7.47
CA ALA A 223 10.33 -1.86 6.99
C ALA A 223 11.52 -1.84 7.96
N VAL A 224 12.02 -0.66 8.32
CA VAL A 224 13.17 -0.51 9.23
C VAL A 224 12.89 -1.09 10.62
N GLU A 225 11.72 -0.79 11.20
CA GLU A 225 11.35 -1.34 12.51
C GLU A 225 11.29 -2.87 12.48
N THR A 226 10.75 -3.46 11.40
CA THR A 226 10.62 -4.91 11.26
C THR A 226 11.99 -5.60 11.15
N PHE A 227 12.88 -5.09 10.30
CA PHE A 227 14.23 -5.66 10.15
C PHE A 227 15.10 -5.44 11.39
N ARG A 228 14.96 -4.32 12.11
CA ARG A 228 15.62 -4.13 13.42
C ARG A 228 15.14 -5.13 14.46
N LYS A 229 13.81 -5.40 14.53
CA LYS A 229 13.26 -6.45 15.41
C LYS A 229 13.78 -7.84 15.06
N ALA A 230 14.10 -8.11 13.79
CA ALA A 230 14.74 -9.34 13.35
C ALA A 230 16.25 -9.42 13.69
N GLY A 231 16.83 -8.37 14.29
CA GLY A 231 18.20 -8.35 14.80
C GLY A 231 19.24 -7.79 13.83
N PHE A 232 18.81 -7.09 12.77
CA PHE A 232 19.74 -6.41 11.85
C PHE A 232 20.05 -4.98 12.30
N GLU A 233 21.25 -4.49 12.01
CA GLU A 233 21.54 -3.06 11.96
C GLU A 233 21.05 -2.54 10.61
N VAL A 234 20.11 -1.60 10.59
CA VAL A 234 19.40 -1.19 9.38
C VAL A 234 19.73 0.24 8.98
N VAL A 235 20.19 0.39 7.74
CA VAL A 235 20.33 1.65 7.03
C VAL A 235 19.18 1.77 6.01
N PRO A 236 18.25 2.70 6.16
CA PRO A 236 17.18 2.88 5.18
C PRO A 236 17.73 3.48 3.89
N ILE A 237 17.42 2.87 2.76
CA ILE A 237 17.72 3.35 1.42
C ILE A 237 16.41 3.60 0.70
N ILE A 238 16.10 4.87 0.45
CA ILE A 238 14.78 5.25 -0.05
C ILE A 238 14.80 5.31 -1.57
N ALA A 239 14.06 4.40 -2.19
CA ALA A 239 13.73 4.47 -3.61
C ALA A 239 12.62 5.52 -3.82
N PRO A 240 12.77 6.42 -4.82
CA PRO A 240 11.78 7.46 -5.05
C PRO A 240 10.44 6.88 -5.50
N GLU A 241 9.35 7.54 -5.12
CA GLU A 241 8.04 7.25 -5.68
C GLU A 241 7.98 7.72 -7.15
N ARG A 242 7.39 6.90 -8.01
CA ARG A 242 7.31 7.22 -9.44
C ARG A 242 6.16 8.16 -9.79
N TYR A 243 5.06 8.05 -9.06
CA TYR A 243 3.79 8.66 -9.45
C TYR A 243 3.47 9.96 -8.73
N TYR A 244 4.22 10.30 -7.67
CA TYR A 244 4.10 11.57 -6.96
C TYR A 244 5.41 11.90 -6.25
N ASP A 245 5.65 13.18 -6.07
CA ASP A 245 6.71 13.65 -5.19
C ASP A 245 6.11 13.88 -3.80
N LEU A 246 6.63 13.16 -2.80
CA LEU A 246 6.15 13.25 -1.43
C LEU A 246 6.37 14.66 -0.84
N HIS A 247 7.41 15.36 -1.27
CA HIS A 247 7.71 16.73 -0.82
C HIS A 247 6.82 17.78 -1.50
N GLU A 248 6.32 17.47 -2.73
CA GLU A 248 5.52 18.40 -3.54
C GLU A 248 4.12 17.87 -3.85
N LEU A 249 3.32 17.56 -2.83
CA LEU A 249 1.93 17.09 -2.99
C LEU A 249 0.99 18.23 -3.45
N THR A 250 1.29 18.80 -4.61
CA THR A 250 0.55 19.96 -5.15
C THR A 250 -0.72 19.56 -5.89
N ARG A 251 -0.70 18.44 -6.63
CA ARG A 251 -1.83 17.98 -7.45
C ARG A 251 -2.83 17.17 -6.62
N PRO A 252 -4.14 17.26 -6.90
CA PRO A 252 -5.15 16.41 -6.25
C PRO A 252 -4.84 14.92 -6.35
N THR A 253 -4.40 14.47 -7.53
CA THR A 253 -4.04 13.06 -7.79
C THR A 253 -2.88 12.59 -6.93
N ASP A 254 -1.87 13.43 -6.71
CA ASP A 254 -0.69 13.09 -5.93
C ASP A 254 -1.06 12.97 -4.45
N ARG A 255 -1.91 13.86 -3.94
CA ARG A 255 -2.42 13.78 -2.56
C ARG A 255 -3.24 12.52 -2.32
N VAL A 256 -4.14 12.18 -3.25
CA VAL A 256 -4.96 10.96 -3.14
C VAL A 256 -4.08 9.70 -3.16
N ARG A 257 -3.07 9.64 -4.05
CA ARG A 257 -2.14 8.51 -4.12
C ARG A 257 -1.29 8.41 -2.85
N ALA A 258 -0.70 9.50 -2.41
CA ALA A 258 0.10 9.52 -1.19
C ALA A 258 -0.72 9.13 0.05
N PHE A 259 -1.98 9.59 0.15
CA PHE A 259 -2.89 9.20 1.21
C PHE A 259 -3.24 7.72 1.15
N ARG A 260 -3.52 7.20 -0.05
CA ARG A 260 -3.81 5.77 -0.29
C ARG A 260 -2.66 4.87 0.18
N ASP A 261 -1.42 5.28 -0.07
CA ASP A 261 -0.25 4.49 0.30
C ASP A 261 0.07 4.66 1.80
N TRP A 262 -0.22 5.83 2.38
CA TRP A 262 0.02 6.14 3.79
C TRP A 262 -0.99 5.51 4.76
N LEU A 263 -2.28 5.46 4.40
CA LEU A 263 -3.33 4.99 5.30
C LEU A 263 -3.14 3.53 5.77
N PRO A 264 -2.81 2.56 4.88
CA PRO A 264 -2.48 1.20 5.29
C PRO A 264 -1.24 1.12 6.20
N GLU A 265 -0.21 1.93 5.95
CA GLU A 265 0.98 1.96 6.79
C GLU A 265 0.70 2.52 8.19
N LEU A 266 -0.15 3.54 8.27
CA LEU A 266 -0.63 4.08 9.56
C LEU A 266 -1.38 2.99 10.34
N THR A 267 -2.34 2.33 9.72
CA THR A 267 -3.16 1.29 10.38
C THR A 267 -2.32 0.08 10.77
N ALA A 268 -1.41 -0.37 9.91
CA ALA A 268 -0.46 -1.43 10.25
C ALA A 268 0.41 -1.05 11.46
N SER A 269 0.96 0.17 11.49
CA SER A 269 1.77 0.64 12.62
C SER A 269 1.00 0.67 13.94
N VAL A 270 -0.25 1.12 13.91
CA VAL A 270 -1.13 1.09 15.10
C VAL A 270 -1.38 -0.34 15.56
N PHE A 271 -1.71 -1.24 14.61
CA PHE A 271 -1.97 -2.64 14.89
C PHE A 271 -0.77 -3.37 15.52
N TYR A 272 0.43 -3.15 14.98
CA TYR A 272 1.66 -3.74 15.53
C TYR A 272 2.01 -3.19 16.92
N ARG A 273 1.66 -1.94 17.24
CA ARG A 273 1.87 -1.38 18.60
C ARG A 273 0.90 -1.95 19.63
N ILE A 274 -0.31 -2.32 19.22
CA ILE A 274 -1.32 -2.89 20.12
C ILE A 274 -1.03 -4.38 20.43
N ARG A 275 -0.45 -5.09 19.47
CA ARG A 275 -0.16 -6.53 19.61
C ARG A 275 1.22 -6.85 20.20
N GLY A 276 2.11 -5.91 20.22
CA GLY A 276 3.46 -6.17 20.64
C GLY A 276 4.30 -5.66 21.38
#